data_18e74d4341e3bdc43be58e8f8d01a6ed
#
_entry.id   18e74d4341e3bdc43be58e8f8d01a6ed
#
_cell.length_a   1.000
_cell.length_b   1.000
_cell.length_c   1.000
_cell.angle_alpha   90.00
_cell.angle_beta   90.00
_cell.angle_gamma   90.00
#
_symmetry.space_group_name_H-M   'P 1'
#
loop_
_entity.id
_entity.type
_entity.pdbx_description
1 polymer ?
#
loop_
_entity_poly.entity_id
_entity_poly.type
_entity_poly.pdbx_seq_one_letter_code
_entity_poly.pdbx_strand_id
1 'polypeptide(L)'
;MARRSAFWFLFVVFATTNCGGAPSDTGLEALVRVVGGQFYRGSIDSLTSADSPGVVDVLNSQNVITPGLQNKQLSGRLDPGSTAVSIGVSGDVGYWILPADVPDADSPTQPTFHASLSFSPSLSQKSYDLMVRAVSPDNFGPATHVLLDVAPSLPPTGALVVSLWWDTESDLDLHVVDPYGVEIWAGHINSFDPYAVTPTTDAGAWNEGGILDFDSNSACIIDGRCNENVVWALTAPAGDYVARGDTFSLCGNSAARWTVQASLNGTLMGRAEGEAVPSSQRFSKGKGSGLTALSFTVAPP
;
A
#
# COMPACT_ATOMS: atom_id res chain seq x y z
N MET A 1 72.66 -28.18 6.11
CA MET A 1 71.39 -28.56 6.76
C MET A 1 70.48 -27.32 6.91
N ALA A 2 69.58 -27.09 5.97
CA ALA A 2 68.65 -25.97 5.99
C ALA A 2 67.24 -26.46 6.32
N ARG A 3 66.70 -26.04 7.45
CA ARG A 3 65.34 -26.33 7.86
C ARG A 3 64.39 -25.37 7.14
N ARG A 4 63.54 -25.91 6.29
CA ARG A 4 62.39 -25.17 5.72
C ARG A 4 61.21 -25.20 6.71
N SER A 5 60.83 -24.02 7.23
CA SER A 5 59.61 -23.86 8.02
C SER A 5 58.46 -23.65 7.04
N ALA A 6 57.52 -24.57 7.06
CA ALA A 6 56.26 -24.44 6.32
C ALA A 6 55.27 -23.59 7.16
N PHE A 7 54.91 -22.40 6.63
CA PHE A 7 53.82 -21.58 7.15
C PHE A 7 52.53 -22.13 6.61
N TRP A 8 51.69 -22.66 7.48
CA TRP A 8 50.31 -22.98 7.17
C TRP A 8 49.45 -21.73 7.32
N PHE A 9 48.96 -21.19 6.20
CA PHE A 9 47.93 -20.18 6.21
C PHE A 9 46.57 -20.85 6.50
N LEU A 10 46.06 -20.60 7.69
CA LEU A 10 44.69 -20.97 8.06
C LEU A 10 43.73 -19.98 7.37
N PHE A 11 43.12 -20.42 6.26
CA PHE A 11 42.01 -19.69 5.66
C PHE A 11 40.76 -19.84 6.58
N VAL A 12 40.47 -18.81 7.38
CA VAL A 12 39.19 -18.72 8.06
C VAL A 12 38.16 -18.27 7.02
N VAL A 13 37.41 -19.23 6.49
CA VAL A 13 36.21 -18.94 5.69
C VAL A 13 35.16 -18.40 6.64
N PHE A 14 34.97 -17.09 6.64
CA PHE A 14 33.76 -16.48 7.20
C PHE A 14 32.59 -16.95 6.34
N ALA A 15 31.90 -17.98 6.79
CA ALA A 15 30.55 -18.27 6.30
C ALA A 15 29.66 -17.10 6.71
N THR A 16 29.40 -16.19 5.78
CA THR A 16 28.29 -15.23 5.91
C THR A 16 27.03 -16.10 5.88
N THR A 17 26.51 -16.42 7.06
CA THR A 17 25.15 -16.93 7.19
C THR A 17 24.23 -15.83 6.70
N ASN A 18 23.82 -15.96 5.44
CA ASN A 18 22.73 -15.19 4.88
C ASN A 18 21.48 -15.61 5.67
N CYS A 19 21.08 -14.82 6.66
CA CYS A 19 19.81 -14.97 7.38
C CYS A 19 18.65 -14.55 6.46
N GLY A 20 18.53 -15.21 5.31
CA GLY A 20 17.37 -15.21 4.46
C GLY A 20 16.55 -16.45 4.72
N GLY A 21 16.06 -16.65 5.95
CA GLY A 21 14.96 -17.56 6.19
C GLY A 21 13.75 -17.03 5.44
N ALA A 22 13.06 -17.90 4.67
CA ALA A 22 11.75 -17.57 4.14
C ALA A 22 10.90 -17.01 5.29
N PRO A 23 10.11 -15.94 5.10
CA PRO A 23 9.24 -15.42 6.13
C PRO A 23 8.37 -16.56 6.61
N SER A 24 8.36 -16.80 7.93
CA SER A 24 7.44 -17.76 8.51
C SER A 24 6.03 -17.21 8.28
N ASP A 25 5.14 -18.01 7.73
CA ASP A 25 3.74 -17.61 7.43
C ASP A 25 2.92 -17.28 8.69
N THR A 26 3.56 -17.16 9.84
CA THR A 26 2.91 -16.92 11.13
C THR A 26 3.72 -15.94 11.99
N GLY A 27 3.02 -14.96 12.57
CA GLY A 27 3.56 -13.97 13.50
C GLY A 27 3.76 -12.58 12.88
N LEU A 28 4.12 -11.61 13.73
CA LEU A 28 4.24 -10.21 13.37
C LEU A 28 5.21 -9.93 12.22
N GLU A 29 6.32 -10.65 12.16
CA GLU A 29 7.35 -10.51 11.12
C GLU A 29 6.80 -10.82 9.71
N ALA A 30 5.82 -11.75 9.63
CA ALA A 30 5.14 -12.08 8.39
C ALA A 30 4.00 -11.11 8.04
N LEU A 31 3.47 -10.39 9.04
CA LEU A 31 2.33 -9.50 8.89
C LEU A 31 2.74 -8.08 8.49
N VAL A 32 3.71 -7.50 9.20
CA VAL A 32 4.16 -6.13 9.01
C VAL A 32 5.68 -6.01 9.13
N ARG A 33 6.28 -5.26 8.24
CA ARG A 33 7.70 -4.88 8.30
C ARG A 33 7.80 -3.38 8.55
N VAL A 34 8.68 -2.99 9.47
CA VAL A 34 9.06 -1.59 9.70
C VAL A 34 10.41 -1.35 9.00
N VAL A 35 10.43 -0.43 8.04
CA VAL A 35 11.64 -0.12 7.27
C VAL A 35 12.65 0.56 8.19
N GLY A 36 13.89 0.03 8.21
CA GLY A 36 14.95 0.53 9.10
C GLY A 36 14.81 0.11 10.56
N GLY A 37 13.73 -0.59 10.92
CA GLY A 37 13.54 -1.14 12.26
C GLY A 37 14.25 -2.48 12.46
N GLN A 38 14.54 -2.80 13.71
CA GLN A 38 15.04 -4.11 14.14
C GLN A 38 13.91 -4.91 14.76
N PHE A 39 13.72 -6.15 14.30
CA PHE A 39 12.70 -7.05 14.84
C PHE A 39 13.21 -7.81 16.06
N TYR A 40 12.37 -7.91 17.08
CA TYR A 40 12.59 -8.68 18.31
C TYR A 40 11.46 -9.69 18.51
N ARG A 41 11.81 -10.93 18.80
CA ARG A 41 10.86 -11.97 19.18
C ARG A 41 10.64 -11.94 20.69
N GLY A 42 9.40 -11.99 21.12
CA GLY A 42 9.03 -12.03 22.52
C GLY A 42 7.89 -11.08 22.88
N SER A 43 7.53 -11.04 24.14
CA SER A 43 6.48 -10.14 24.67
C SER A 43 7.11 -8.94 25.37
N ILE A 44 6.52 -7.77 25.17
CA ILE A 44 6.89 -6.53 25.85
C ILE A 44 6.24 -6.44 27.25
N ASP A 45 5.17 -7.18 27.53
CA ASP A 45 4.32 -6.97 28.71
C ASP A 45 5.07 -7.02 30.04
N SER A 46 6.13 -7.84 30.12
CA SER A 46 6.98 -7.93 31.32
C SER A 46 7.98 -6.78 31.45
N LEU A 47 8.15 -5.97 30.43
CA LEU A 47 9.13 -4.88 30.36
C LEU A 47 8.46 -3.49 30.45
N THR A 48 7.14 -3.44 30.57
CA THR A 48 6.41 -2.17 30.67
C THR A 48 6.43 -1.60 32.07
N SER A 49 6.59 -0.28 32.18
CA SER A 49 6.48 0.47 33.42
C SER A 49 5.55 1.66 33.23
N ALA A 50 4.69 1.92 34.22
CA ALA A 50 3.82 3.09 34.24
C ALA A 50 4.59 4.42 34.32
N ASP A 51 5.81 4.37 34.85
CA ASP A 51 6.69 5.54 35.01
C ASP A 51 7.59 5.76 33.77
N SER A 52 7.48 4.90 32.74
CA SER A 52 8.23 5.04 31.51
C SER A 52 7.62 6.11 30.61
N PRO A 53 8.42 6.77 29.76
CA PRO A 53 7.90 7.77 28.83
C PRO A 53 6.86 7.15 27.90
N GLY A 54 5.80 7.90 27.64
CA GLY A 54 4.71 7.50 26.77
C GLY A 54 4.83 8.04 25.34
N VAL A 55 3.87 7.66 24.51
CA VAL A 55 3.65 8.27 23.21
C VAL A 55 2.72 9.48 23.40
N VAL A 56 3.18 10.66 22.99
CA VAL A 56 2.42 11.91 23.13
C VAL A 56 1.28 11.95 22.12
N ASP A 57 1.60 11.67 20.87
CA ASP A 57 0.63 11.54 19.79
C ASP A 57 1.14 10.59 18.70
N VAL A 58 0.20 10.10 17.88
CA VAL A 58 0.47 9.33 16.68
C VAL A 58 -0.29 9.97 15.51
N LEU A 59 0.44 10.36 14.50
CA LEU A 59 -0.11 10.84 13.24
C LEU A 59 -0.10 9.68 12.24
N ASN A 60 -1.27 9.40 11.71
CA ASN A 60 -1.49 8.37 10.70
C ASN A 60 -2.32 8.99 9.58
N SER A 61 -1.87 8.84 8.33
CA SER A 61 -2.55 9.44 7.17
C SER A 61 -4.00 8.98 7.06
N GLN A 62 -4.22 7.68 7.19
CA GLN A 62 -5.54 7.04 7.25
C GLN A 62 -5.48 5.75 8.07
N ASN A 63 -6.62 5.35 8.64
CA ASN A 63 -6.75 4.10 9.38
C ASN A 63 -7.08 2.90 8.48
N VAL A 64 -6.79 2.99 7.19
CA VAL A 64 -7.06 1.92 6.22
C VAL A 64 -5.75 1.43 5.62
N ILE A 65 -5.68 0.11 5.40
CA ILE A 65 -4.58 -0.56 4.69
C ILE A 65 -5.14 -1.55 3.68
N THR A 66 -4.36 -1.88 2.67
CA THR A 66 -4.66 -2.96 1.72
C THR A 66 -3.61 -4.08 1.82
N PRO A 67 -3.96 -5.32 1.47
CA PRO A 67 -2.97 -6.39 1.35
C PRO A 67 -1.82 -6.00 0.41
N GLY A 68 -0.58 -6.14 0.89
CA GLY A 68 0.62 -5.80 0.13
C GLY A 68 1.00 -4.32 0.13
N LEU A 69 0.26 -3.45 0.82
CA LEU A 69 0.58 -2.02 0.92
C LEU A 69 2.01 -1.82 1.43
N GLN A 70 2.75 -0.94 0.77
CA GLN A 70 4.10 -0.54 1.17
C GLN A 70 4.16 0.96 1.51
N ASN A 71 5.15 1.29 2.35
CA ASN A 71 5.46 2.68 2.73
C ASN A 71 4.33 3.43 3.47
N LYS A 72 3.43 2.71 4.14
CA LYS A 72 2.46 3.33 5.04
C LYS A 72 3.17 4.16 6.09
N GLN A 73 2.91 5.46 6.11
CA GLN A 73 3.58 6.37 7.03
C GLN A 73 2.86 6.40 8.38
N LEU A 74 3.66 6.30 9.44
CA LEU A 74 3.24 6.48 10.81
C LEU A 74 4.28 7.36 11.49
N SER A 75 3.87 8.48 12.07
CA SER A 75 4.77 9.40 12.75
C SER A 75 4.16 9.89 14.05
N GLY A 76 4.94 10.59 14.86
CA GLY A 76 4.43 11.15 16.09
C GLY A 76 5.53 11.66 16.99
N ARG A 77 5.13 12.01 18.21
CA ARG A 77 6.01 12.53 19.28
C ARG A 77 6.01 11.61 20.47
N LEU A 78 7.14 11.56 21.12
CA LEU A 78 7.40 10.76 22.31
C LEU A 78 7.69 11.68 23.51
N ASP A 79 7.40 11.20 24.71
CA ASP A 79 7.78 11.92 25.93
C ASP A 79 9.31 12.07 26.03
N PRO A 80 9.78 13.12 26.72
CA PRO A 80 11.20 13.32 27.00
C PRO A 80 11.84 12.08 27.65
N GLY A 81 13.06 11.76 27.21
CA GLY A 81 13.79 10.57 27.68
C GLY A 81 13.57 9.32 26.84
N SER A 82 12.70 9.37 25.84
CA SER A 82 12.57 8.31 24.84
C SER A 82 13.77 8.30 23.90
N THR A 83 14.25 7.11 23.58
CA THR A 83 15.39 6.88 22.65
C THR A 83 14.96 6.12 21.41
N ALA A 84 13.77 5.49 21.43
CA ALA A 84 13.24 4.71 20.32
C ALA A 84 11.70 4.63 20.43
N VAL A 85 11.09 4.12 19.36
CA VAL A 85 9.69 3.69 19.33
C VAL A 85 9.63 2.19 19.05
N SER A 86 8.72 1.47 19.71
CA SER A 86 8.39 0.09 19.37
C SER A 86 7.03 0.01 18.69
N ILE A 87 6.92 -0.86 17.70
CA ILE A 87 5.70 -1.12 16.95
C ILE A 87 5.42 -2.62 16.98
N GLY A 88 4.27 -2.98 17.50
CA GLY A 88 3.75 -4.34 17.58
C GLY A 88 2.31 -4.42 17.10
N VAL A 89 1.73 -5.62 17.06
CA VAL A 89 0.31 -5.86 16.79
C VAL A 89 -0.30 -6.62 17.95
N SER A 90 -1.45 -6.17 18.41
CA SER A 90 -2.16 -6.81 19.51
C SER A 90 -2.51 -8.26 19.16
N GLY A 91 -2.16 -9.19 20.05
CA GLY A 91 -2.37 -10.62 19.84
C GLY A 91 -1.25 -11.35 19.11
N ASP A 92 -0.27 -10.63 18.51
CA ASP A 92 0.90 -11.21 17.88
C ASP A 92 2.14 -11.20 18.78
N VAL A 93 3.07 -12.09 18.51
CA VAL A 93 4.33 -12.20 19.25
C VAL A 93 5.45 -11.51 18.46
N GLY A 94 6.14 -10.60 19.16
CA GLY A 94 7.24 -9.83 18.60
C GLY A 94 6.92 -8.34 18.49
N TYR A 95 7.95 -7.56 18.19
CA TYR A 95 7.85 -6.12 18.00
C TYR A 95 9.05 -5.61 17.21
N TRP A 96 8.85 -4.51 16.53
CA TRP A 96 9.90 -3.75 15.86
C TRP A 96 10.37 -2.62 16.77
N ILE A 97 11.66 -2.31 16.76
CA ILE A 97 12.23 -1.11 17.38
C ILE A 97 12.86 -0.26 16.28
N LEU A 98 12.50 1.03 16.30
CA LEU A 98 13.06 2.06 15.44
C LEU A 98 13.63 3.17 16.32
N PRO A 99 14.87 3.66 16.10
CA PRO A 99 15.41 4.80 16.84
C PRO A 99 14.49 6.02 16.73
N ALA A 100 14.40 6.79 17.82
CA ALA A 100 13.70 8.06 17.77
C ALA A 100 14.50 9.09 16.96
N ASP A 101 13.77 9.98 16.30
CA ASP A 101 14.32 11.12 15.58
C ASP A 101 14.52 12.34 16.50
N VAL A 102 15.17 13.34 15.96
CA VAL A 102 15.37 14.62 16.67
C VAL A 102 14.03 15.30 16.95
N PRO A 103 13.89 16.04 18.07
CA PRO A 103 12.70 16.82 18.35
C PRO A 103 12.41 17.89 17.29
N ASP A 104 11.14 18.20 17.08
CA ASP A 104 10.73 19.36 16.29
C ASP A 104 11.05 20.68 17.01
N ALA A 105 11.20 21.75 16.23
CA ALA A 105 11.50 23.08 16.75
C ALA A 105 10.42 23.59 17.73
N ASP A 106 9.16 23.22 17.49
CA ASP A 106 8.01 23.61 18.31
C ASP A 106 7.90 22.79 19.62
N SER A 107 8.59 21.66 19.70
CA SER A 107 8.58 20.76 20.87
C SER A 107 9.99 20.21 21.15
N PRO A 108 10.95 21.06 21.52
CA PRO A 108 12.39 20.74 21.53
C PRO A 108 12.82 19.71 22.59
N THR A 109 11.93 19.28 23.45
CA THR A 109 12.18 18.24 24.46
C THR A 109 11.55 16.91 24.14
N GLN A 110 10.69 16.84 23.12
CA GLN A 110 9.94 15.65 22.72
C GLN A 110 10.56 15.04 21.46
N PRO A 111 11.25 13.89 21.57
CA PRO A 111 11.71 13.17 20.38
C PRO A 111 10.55 12.85 19.45
N THR A 112 10.80 12.84 18.15
CA THR A 112 9.84 12.41 17.15
C THR A 112 10.15 11.00 16.65
N PHE A 113 9.26 10.41 15.90
CA PHE A 113 9.51 9.20 15.14
C PHE A 113 8.80 9.24 13.79
N HIS A 114 9.41 8.60 12.78
CA HIS A 114 8.83 8.40 11.46
C HIS A 114 9.05 6.94 11.07
N ALA A 115 7.98 6.18 10.99
CA ALA A 115 8.01 4.76 10.63
C ALA A 115 7.34 4.54 9.28
N SER A 116 8.00 3.80 8.41
CA SER A 116 7.43 3.32 7.14
C SER A 116 7.10 1.84 7.29
N LEU A 117 5.83 1.50 7.16
CA LEU A 117 5.29 0.15 7.36
C LEU A 117 4.99 -0.50 6.01
N SER A 118 5.35 -1.77 5.86
CA SER A 118 4.98 -2.59 4.71
C SER A 118 4.20 -3.82 5.20
N PHE A 119 3.04 -4.06 4.59
CA PHE A 119 2.12 -5.10 5.01
C PHE A 119 2.18 -6.31 4.09
N SER A 120 1.88 -7.48 4.66
CA SER A 120 1.78 -8.73 3.91
C SER A 120 0.69 -8.67 2.84
N PRO A 121 0.92 -9.26 1.65
CA PRO A 121 -0.16 -9.47 0.69
C PRO A 121 -1.22 -10.47 1.17
N SER A 122 -0.97 -11.19 2.28
CA SER A 122 -1.84 -12.21 2.85
C SER A 122 -2.47 -11.75 4.16
N LEU A 123 -3.03 -10.53 4.21
CA LEU A 123 -3.78 -10.06 5.38
C LEU A 123 -5.07 -10.86 5.53
N SER A 124 -5.25 -11.51 6.70
CA SER A 124 -6.37 -12.42 6.95
C SER A 124 -7.47 -11.85 7.84
N GLN A 125 -7.19 -10.77 8.58
CA GLN A 125 -8.14 -10.11 9.47
C GLN A 125 -8.77 -8.91 8.79
N LYS A 126 -9.92 -8.46 9.29
CA LYS A 126 -10.62 -7.24 8.83
C LYS A 126 -10.01 -5.97 9.42
N SER A 127 -9.28 -6.09 10.50
CA SER A 127 -8.58 -4.98 11.15
C SER A 127 -7.40 -5.50 11.97
N TYR A 128 -6.42 -4.66 12.16
CA TYR A 128 -5.24 -4.90 13.01
C TYR A 128 -5.08 -3.74 13.97
N ASP A 129 -4.78 -4.05 15.22
CA ASP A 129 -4.55 -3.07 16.27
C ASP A 129 -3.04 -2.94 16.50
N LEU A 130 -2.44 -1.89 15.95
CA LEU A 130 -1.03 -1.58 16.17
C LEU A 130 -0.84 -1.03 17.59
N MET A 131 0.15 -1.55 18.28
CA MET A 131 0.62 -1.06 19.57
C MET A 131 1.90 -0.27 19.39
N VAL A 132 1.83 1.04 19.55
CA VAL A 132 2.96 1.95 19.50
C VAL A 132 3.38 2.31 20.93
N ARG A 133 4.66 2.16 21.26
CA ARG A 133 5.18 2.46 22.61
C ARG A 133 6.46 3.28 22.50
N ALA A 134 6.60 4.25 23.37
CA ALA A 134 7.90 4.87 23.57
C ALA A 134 8.86 3.91 24.27
N VAL A 135 10.14 3.98 23.93
CA VAL A 135 11.19 3.14 24.49
C VAL A 135 12.25 4.04 25.11
N SER A 136 12.55 3.84 26.39
CA SER A 136 13.70 4.40 27.08
C SER A 136 14.83 3.38 27.19
N PRO A 137 16.05 3.75 27.64
CA PRO A 137 17.14 2.78 27.78
C PRO A 137 16.81 1.57 28.65
N ASP A 138 15.91 1.72 29.63
CA ASP A 138 15.64 0.68 30.62
C ASP A 138 14.26 0.04 30.48
N ASN A 139 13.27 0.70 29.84
CA ASN A 139 11.88 0.28 29.86
C ASN A 139 11.10 0.65 28.60
N PHE A 140 9.96 -0.04 28.42
CA PHE A 140 8.93 0.30 27.44
C PHE A 140 7.78 1.05 28.15
N GLY A 141 7.26 2.07 27.50
CA GLY A 141 6.10 2.82 27.95
C GLY A 141 4.77 2.10 27.69
N PRO A 142 3.65 2.70 28.12
CA PRO A 142 2.32 2.20 27.83
C PRO A 142 2.05 2.17 26.32
N ALA A 143 1.18 1.25 25.88
CA ALA A 143 0.78 1.18 24.48
C ALA A 143 -0.19 2.30 24.11
N THR A 144 0.08 2.96 23.01
CA THR A 144 -0.91 3.73 22.26
C THR A 144 -1.40 2.86 21.10
N HIS A 145 -2.71 2.74 20.97
CA HIS A 145 -3.36 1.84 20.01
C HIS A 145 -3.76 2.59 18.75
N VAL A 146 -3.42 2.02 17.60
CA VAL A 146 -3.80 2.52 16.27
C VAL A 146 -4.53 1.41 15.54
N LEU A 147 -5.84 1.51 15.43
CA LEU A 147 -6.64 0.53 14.68
C LEU A 147 -6.51 0.78 13.18
N LEU A 148 -6.11 -0.25 12.42
CA LEU A 148 -6.03 -0.23 10.97
C LEU A 148 -7.07 -1.19 10.39
N ASP A 149 -8.00 -0.67 9.60
CA ASP A 149 -8.99 -1.46 8.88
C ASP A 149 -8.41 -1.96 7.55
N VAL A 150 -8.68 -3.23 7.22
CA VAL A 150 -8.22 -3.82 5.96
C VAL A 150 -9.29 -3.64 4.90
N ALA A 151 -8.99 -2.81 3.90
CA ALA A 151 -9.83 -2.71 2.70
C ALA A 151 -9.63 -3.96 1.83
N PRO A 152 -10.70 -4.54 1.28
CA PRO A 152 -10.57 -5.66 0.38
C PRO A 152 -9.86 -5.23 -0.91
N SER A 153 -8.83 -5.99 -1.30
CA SER A 153 -8.14 -5.81 -2.59
C SER A 153 -8.81 -6.57 -3.74
N LEU A 154 -9.95 -7.21 -3.46
CA LEU A 154 -10.69 -7.96 -4.48
C LEU A 154 -11.48 -6.99 -5.35
N PRO A 155 -11.39 -7.10 -6.68
CA PRO A 155 -12.20 -6.31 -7.58
C PRO A 155 -13.69 -6.62 -7.31
N PRO A 156 -14.58 -5.63 -7.48
CA PRO A 156 -16.02 -5.85 -7.36
C PRO A 156 -16.49 -6.88 -8.39
N THR A 157 -17.62 -7.49 -8.12
CA THR A 157 -18.26 -8.42 -9.06
C THR A 157 -19.07 -7.64 -10.09
N GLY A 158 -18.96 -8.02 -11.35
CA GLY A 158 -19.72 -7.45 -12.47
C GLY A 158 -19.56 -8.30 -13.71
N ALA A 159 -20.34 -7.97 -14.76
CA ALA A 159 -20.20 -8.63 -16.05
C ALA A 159 -18.82 -8.35 -16.66
N LEU A 160 -18.36 -7.11 -16.62
CA LEU A 160 -16.99 -6.75 -16.94
C LEU A 160 -16.42 -5.92 -15.80
N VAL A 161 -15.21 -6.26 -15.37
CA VAL A 161 -14.45 -5.51 -14.38
C VAL A 161 -13.05 -5.27 -14.92
N VAL A 162 -12.66 -4.01 -14.95
CA VAL A 162 -11.28 -3.59 -15.24
C VAL A 162 -10.73 -2.98 -13.97
N SER A 163 -9.64 -3.53 -13.45
CA SER A 163 -9.05 -3.13 -12.17
C SER A 163 -7.62 -2.64 -12.38
N LEU A 164 -7.25 -1.59 -11.69
CA LEU A 164 -5.89 -1.15 -11.44
C LEU A 164 -5.63 -1.29 -9.94
N TRP A 165 -4.50 -1.86 -9.54
CA TRP A 165 -4.01 -1.82 -8.16
C TRP A 165 -2.51 -1.60 -8.12
N TRP A 166 -2.03 -1.04 -7.01
CA TRP A 166 -0.62 -0.72 -6.80
C TRP A 166 -0.19 -0.96 -5.35
N ASP A 167 1.12 -0.88 -5.09
CA ASP A 167 1.75 -1.35 -3.86
C ASP A 167 2.23 -0.24 -2.90
N THR A 168 1.88 1.02 -3.13
CA THR A 168 2.31 2.17 -2.32
C THR A 168 1.16 3.14 -2.07
N GLU A 169 1.31 4.08 -1.13
CA GLU A 169 0.37 5.20 -0.95
C GLU A 169 0.58 6.29 -2.02
N SER A 170 0.52 5.89 -3.30
CA SER A 170 0.57 6.78 -4.45
C SER A 170 -0.83 7.03 -5.01
N ASP A 171 -0.96 8.05 -5.83
CA ASP A 171 -2.16 8.45 -6.55
C ASP A 171 -2.01 8.04 -8.01
N LEU A 172 -2.59 6.88 -8.36
CA LEU A 172 -2.63 6.33 -9.70
C LEU A 172 -4.06 6.20 -10.16
N ASP A 173 -4.36 6.71 -11.36
CA ASP A 173 -5.70 6.73 -11.94
C ASP A 173 -5.88 5.63 -12.98
N LEU A 174 -7.03 4.96 -12.93
CA LEU A 174 -7.48 4.05 -13.98
C LEU A 174 -8.29 4.81 -15.04
N HIS A 175 -7.89 4.64 -16.29
CA HIS A 175 -8.64 5.12 -17.44
C HIS A 175 -9.09 3.94 -18.30
N VAL A 176 -10.37 3.82 -18.58
CA VAL A 176 -10.92 2.78 -19.47
C VAL A 176 -11.69 3.42 -20.58
N VAL A 177 -11.29 3.14 -21.81
CA VAL A 177 -12.03 3.54 -23.02
C VAL A 177 -12.88 2.36 -23.48
N ASP A 178 -14.17 2.59 -23.59
CA ASP A 178 -15.14 1.61 -24.05
C ASP A 178 -15.22 1.54 -25.60
N PRO A 179 -15.96 0.56 -26.17
CA PRO A 179 -16.09 0.43 -27.64
C PRO A 179 -16.74 1.61 -28.35
N TYR A 180 -17.43 2.50 -27.64
CA TYR A 180 -18.03 3.73 -28.17
C TYR A 180 -17.08 4.93 -28.11
N GLY A 181 -15.85 4.73 -27.58
CA GLY A 181 -14.86 5.78 -27.40
C GLY A 181 -15.09 6.66 -26.17
N VAL A 182 -15.97 6.24 -25.28
CA VAL A 182 -16.18 6.94 -24.00
C VAL A 182 -15.07 6.53 -23.05
N GLU A 183 -14.37 7.51 -22.48
CA GLU A 183 -13.32 7.30 -21.49
C GLU A 183 -13.87 7.49 -20.09
N ILE A 184 -13.75 6.46 -19.25
CA ILE A 184 -14.19 6.41 -17.87
C ILE A 184 -12.94 6.52 -16.99
N TRP A 185 -12.92 7.55 -16.13
CA TRP A 185 -11.80 7.90 -15.26
C TRP A 185 -12.28 8.87 -14.16
N ALA A 186 -11.42 9.30 -13.23
CA ALA A 186 -11.77 10.19 -12.12
C ALA A 186 -12.52 11.49 -12.55
N GLY A 187 -12.18 12.06 -13.71
CA GLY A 187 -12.89 13.23 -14.26
C GLY A 187 -14.17 12.94 -15.04
N HIS A 188 -14.49 11.65 -15.32
CA HIS A 188 -15.69 11.20 -16.02
C HIS A 188 -16.05 9.78 -15.55
N ILE A 189 -16.68 9.70 -14.42
CA ILE A 189 -16.80 8.47 -13.60
C ILE A 189 -17.76 7.39 -14.15
N ASN A 190 -18.47 7.64 -15.26
CA ASN A 190 -19.30 6.62 -15.90
C ASN A 190 -19.35 6.79 -17.42
N SER A 191 -19.81 5.76 -18.14
CA SER A 191 -19.93 5.79 -19.59
C SER A 191 -21.22 6.46 -20.12
N PHE A 192 -22.03 7.03 -19.24
CA PHE A 192 -23.21 7.78 -19.66
C PHE A 192 -22.80 9.08 -20.35
N ASP A 193 -23.23 9.25 -21.59
CA ASP A 193 -23.04 10.50 -22.34
C ASP A 193 -24.36 11.29 -22.39
N PRO A 194 -24.51 12.36 -21.61
CA PRO A 194 -25.71 13.18 -21.61
C PRO A 194 -25.93 13.95 -22.93
N TYR A 195 -24.90 13.99 -23.80
CA TYR A 195 -24.93 14.65 -25.11
C TYR A 195 -25.05 13.66 -26.29
N ALA A 196 -25.27 12.36 -25.98
CA ALA A 196 -25.52 11.38 -27.03
C ALA A 196 -26.69 11.80 -27.93
N VAL A 197 -26.64 11.40 -29.21
CA VAL A 197 -27.65 11.75 -30.24
C VAL A 197 -29.06 11.30 -29.84
N THR A 198 -29.17 10.29 -29.01
CA THR A 198 -30.40 9.82 -28.35
C THR A 198 -30.21 9.83 -26.85
N PRO A 199 -30.31 10.99 -26.19
CA PRO A 199 -30.19 11.05 -24.73
C PRO A 199 -31.31 10.22 -24.10
N THR A 200 -30.95 9.31 -23.23
CA THR A 200 -31.91 8.61 -22.40
C THR A 200 -32.37 9.53 -21.27
N THR A 201 -33.68 9.55 -21.00
CA THR A 201 -34.26 10.23 -19.83
C THR A 201 -34.44 9.28 -18.67
N ASP A 202 -34.03 8.02 -18.84
CA ASP A 202 -34.12 6.99 -17.81
C ASP A 202 -33.09 7.26 -16.70
N ALA A 203 -33.57 7.50 -15.48
CA ALA A 203 -32.73 7.68 -14.31
C ALA A 203 -31.89 6.41 -13.99
N GLY A 204 -32.29 5.24 -14.48
CA GLY A 204 -31.54 3.99 -14.36
C GLY A 204 -30.31 3.93 -15.27
N ALA A 205 -30.28 4.70 -16.36
CA ALA A 205 -29.18 4.66 -17.33
C ALA A 205 -27.80 5.04 -16.74
N TRP A 206 -27.78 5.82 -15.67
CA TRP A 206 -26.56 6.13 -14.92
C TRP A 206 -25.88 4.88 -14.34
N ASN A 207 -26.64 3.81 -14.09
CA ASN A 207 -26.15 2.58 -13.49
C ASN A 207 -25.95 1.44 -14.51
N GLU A 208 -26.23 1.69 -15.80
CA GLU A 208 -26.17 0.65 -16.84
C GLU A 208 -24.83 0.61 -17.58
N GLY A 209 -24.03 1.65 -17.50
CA GLY A 209 -22.72 1.75 -18.15
C GLY A 209 -21.56 1.22 -17.31
N GLY A 210 -20.37 1.46 -17.79
CA GLY A 210 -19.17 1.32 -17.00
C GLY A 210 -19.07 2.45 -15.97
N ILE A 211 -18.77 2.10 -14.73
CA ILE A 211 -18.71 3.04 -13.60
C ILE A 211 -17.39 2.86 -12.88
N LEU A 212 -16.66 3.97 -12.68
CA LEU A 212 -15.51 4.01 -11.78
C LEU A 212 -16.05 3.94 -10.33
N ASP A 213 -15.58 2.97 -9.56
CA ASP A 213 -16.07 2.72 -8.21
C ASP A 213 -15.48 3.69 -7.17
N PHE A 214 -14.24 4.10 -7.37
CA PHE A 214 -13.53 4.96 -6.44
C PHE A 214 -12.34 5.66 -7.11
N ASP A 215 -12.00 6.87 -6.66
CA ASP A 215 -10.78 7.63 -6.99
C ASP A 215 -9.87 7.58 -5.76
N SER A 216 -8.90 6.66 -5.78
CA SER A 216 -8.08 6.29 -4.61
C SER A 216 -6.88 7.20 -4.44
N ASN A 217 -6.65 7.68 -3.22
CA ASN A 217 -5.55 8.58 -2.85
C ASN A 217 -5.56 9.91 -3.62
N SER A 218 -6.71 10.34 -4.09
CA SER A 218 -6.92 11.51 -4.96
C SER A 218 -6.17 12.74 -4.47
N ALA A 219 -5.38 13.36 -5.35
CA ALA A 219 -4.53 14.51 -5.05
C ALA A 219 -3.62 14.29 -3.82
N CYS A 220 -3.18 13.06 -3.60
CA CYS A 220 -2.39 12.63 -2.44
C CYS A 220 -3.11 12.81 -1.09
N ILE A 221 -4.43 12.84 -1.08
CA ILE A 221 -5.23 12.66 0.13
C ILE A 221 -5.36 11.17 0.37
N ILE A 222 -4.42 10.64 1.17
CA ILE A 222 -4.28 9.19 1.35
C ILE A 222 -5.49 8.61 2.08
N ASP A 223 -6.21 7.71 1.42
CA ASP A 223 -7.35 6.97 1.97
C ASP A 223 -7.02 5.51 2.32
N GLY A 224 -5.76 5.09 2.06
CA GLY A 224 -5.25 3.75 2.34
C GLY A 224 -5.75 2.68 1.37
N ARG A 225 -6.48 3.04 0.32
CA ARG A 225 -6.78 2.17 -0.80
C ARG A 225 -5.71 2.33 -1.86
N CYS A 226 -5.37 1.25 -2.53
CA CYS A 226 -4.41 1.25 -3.61
C CYS A 226 -4.99 0.49 -4.80
N ASN A 227 -6.25 0.81 -5.11
CA ASN A 227 -6.96 0.20 -6.23
C ASN A 227 -8.12 1.06 -6.73
N GLU A 228 -8.38 0.95 -8.02
CA GLU A 228 -9.53 1.52 -8.71
C GLU A 228 -10.13 0.49 -9.64
N ASN A 229 -11.45 0.53 -9.84
CA ASN A 229 -12.11 -0.39 -10.73
C ASN A 229 -13.15 0.36 -11.59
N VAL A 230 -13.20 0.00 -12.88
CA VAL A 230 -14.34 0.33 -13.74
C VAL A 230 -15.18 -0.93 -13.93
N VAL A 231 -16.45 -0.84 -13.59
CA VAL A 231 -17.35 -1.99 -13.50
C VAL A 231 -18.58 -1.80 -14.38
N TRP A 232 -18.85 -2.77 -15.24
CA TRP A 232 -20.16 -2.97 -15.89
C TRP A 232 -20.90 -4.05 -15.12
N ALA A 233 -21.95 -3.66 -14.39
CA ALA A 233 -22.61 -4.57 -13.45
C ALA A 233 -23.41 -5.70 -14.15
N LEU A 234 -24.12 -5.39 -15.24
CA LEU A 234 -25.04 -6.32 -15.92
C LEU A 234 -24.50 -6.82 -17.26
N THR A 235 -24.19 -5.91 -18.17
CA THR A 235 -23.69 -6.23 -19.51
C THR A 235 -22.62 -5.21 -19.93
N ALA A 236 -21.57 -5.71 -20.55
CA ALA A 236 -20.57 -4.85 -21.19
C ALA A 236 -20.82 -4.78 -22.69
N PRO A 237 -20.71 -3.63 -23.34
CA PRO A 237 -20.77 -3.50 -24.79
C PRO A 237 -19.75 -4.43 -25.47
N ALA A 238 -20.15 -5.06 -26.58
CA ALA A 238 -19.24 -5.81 -27.41
C ALA A 238 -18.33 -4.85 -28.19
N GLY A 239 -17.06 -5.20 -28.32
CA GLY A 239 -16.05 -4.43 -29.06
C GLY A 239 -14.75 -4.28 -28.29
N ASP A 240 -13.93 -3.33 -28.73
CA ASP A 240 -12.57 -3.15 -28.24
C ASP A 240 -12.52 -2.17 -27.07
N TYR A 241 -11.76 -2.55 -26.05
CA TYR A 241 -11.50 -1.78 -24.84
C TYR A 241 -10.03 -1.46 -24.71
N VAL A 242 -9.74 -0.29 -24.16
CA VAL A 242 -8.37 0.11 -23.79
C VAL A 242 -8.35 0.53 -22.32
N ALA A 243 -7.49 -0.10 -21.54
CA ALA A 243 -7.21 0.30 -20.16
C ALA A 243 -5.83 0.96 -20.10
N ARG A 244 -5.76 2.10 -19.40
CA ARG A 244 -4.52 2.84 -19.13
C ARG A 244 -4.34 3.01 -17.64
N GLY A 245 -3.08 2.98 -17.20
CA GLY A 245 -2.69 3.43 -15.86
C GLY A 245 -2.05 4.81 -15.98
N ASP A 246 -2.62 5.79 -15.32
CA ASP A 246 -2.03 7.12 -15.21
C ASP A 246 -1.35 7.30 -13.85
N THR A 247 -0.19 7.93 -13.83
CA THR A 247 0.52 8.28 -12.61
C THR A 247 0.24 9.74 -12.27
N PHE A 248 -0.85 10.01 -11.57
CA PHE A 248 -1.18 11.37 -11.17
C PHE A 248 -0.10 11.92 -10.23
N SER A 249 0.26 11.17 -9.20
CA SER A 249 1.33 11.51 -8.29
C SER A 249 1.87 10.28 -7.55
N LEU A 250 3.17 10.26 -7.31
CA LEU A 250 3.77 9.25 -6.43
C LEU A 250 3.63 9.61 -4.94
N CYS A 251 3.07 10.77 -4.59
CA CYS A 251 2.81 11.21 -3.22
C CYS A 251 4.04 11.09 -2.30
N GLY A 252 5.22 11.36 -2.85
CA GLY A 252 6.50 11.25 -2.14
C GLY A 252 7.17 9.88 -2.22
N ASN A 253 6.54 8.87 -2.77
CA ASN A 253 7.17 7.58 -3.04
C ASN A 253 8.14 7.68 -4.22
N SER A 254 9.18 6.84 -4.24
CA SER A 254 10.16 6.80 -5.34
C SER A 254 9.63 6.08 -6.58
N ALA A 255 8.74 5.11 -6.39
CA ALA A 255 8.07 4.33 -7.42
C ALA A 255 6.82 3.65 -6.85
N ALA A 256 5.93 3.17 -7.72
CA ALA A 256 4.81 2.30 -7.37
C ALA A 256 4.70 1.19 -8.43
N ARG A 257 4.68 -0.07 -8.01
CA ARG A 257 4.37 -1.18 -8.92
C ARG A 257 2.88 -1.29 -9.05
N TRP A 258 2.42 -1.44 -10.28
CA TRP A 258 1.01 -1.54 -10.57
C TRP A 258 0.67 -2.77 -11.41
N THR A 259 -0.56 -3.20 -11.29
CA THR A 259 -1.16 -4.23 -12.14
C THR A 259 -2.51 -3.73 -12.65
N VAL A 260 -2.75 -3.89 -13.96
CA VAL A 260 -4.07 -3.74 -14.59
C VAL A 260 -4.57 -5.11 -15.01
N GLN A 261 -5.83 -5.40 -14.73
CA GLN A 261 -6.48 -6.66 -15.10
C GLN A 261 -7.90 -6.40 -15.60
N ALA A 262 -8.33 -7.15 -16.60
CA ALA A 262 -9.71 -7.19 -17.04
C ALA A 262 -10.29 -8.59 -16.88
N SER A 263 -11.53 -8.70 -16.38
CA SER A 263 -12.26 -9.96 -16.27
C SER A 263 -13.70 -9.80 -16.78
N LEU A 264 -14.16 -10.75 -17.60
CA LEU A 264 -15.51 -10.83 -18.13
C LEU A 264 -16.23 -12.04 -17.51
N ASN A 265 -17.32 -11.82 -16.79
CA ASN A 265 -18.06 -12.85 -16.05
C ASN A 265 -17.13 -13.75 -15.20
N GLY A 266 -16.15 -13.13 -14.52
CA GLY A 266 -15.16 -13.82 -13.70
C GLY A 266 -14.01 -14.49 -14.48
N THR A 267 -14.04 -14.47 -15.82
CA THR A 267 -12.96 -15.02 -16.65
C THR A 267 -11.95 -13.94 -16.99
N LEU A 268 -10.68 -14.23 -16.77
CA LEU A 268 -9.57 -13.30 -17.09
C LEU A 268 -9.48 -13.06 -18.59
N MET A 269 -9.61 -11.79 -18.99
CA MET A 269 -9.45 -11.34 -20.39
C MET A 269 -8.02 -10.89 -20.67
N GLY A 270 -7.33 -10.36 -19.67
CA GLY A 270 -5.96 -9.92 -19.78
C GLY A 270 -5.42 -9.34 -18.50
N ARG A 271 -4.09 -9.30 -18.38
CA ARG A 271 -3.36 -8.73 -17.26
C ARG A 271 -2.06 -8.09 -17.76
N ALA A 272 -1.72 -6.94 -17.20
CA ALA A 272 -0.46 -6.25 -17.43
C ALA A 272 0.09 -5.72 -16.11
N GLU A 273 1.40 -5.64 -16.02
CA GLU A 273 2.11 -5.14 -14.85
C GLU A 273 3.12 -4.10 -15.28
N GLY A 274 3.43 -3.16 -14.41
CA GLY A 274 4.41 -2.14 -14.66
C GLY A 274 4.83 -1.39 -13.40
N GLU A 275 5.59 -0.34 -13.62
CA GLU A 275 6.11 0.51 -12.55
C GLU A 275 5.87 1.98 -12.91
N ALA A 276 5.24 2.72 -12.00
CA ALA A 276 5.14 4.16 -12.04
C ALA A 276 6.41 4.75 -11.39
N VAL A 277 7.06 5.66 -12.11
CA VAL A 277 8.27 6.35 -11.68
C VAL A 277 8.10 7.87 -11.84
N PRO A 278 8.95 8.73 -11.29
CA PRO A 278 8.78 10.19 -11.40
C PRO A 278 8.64 10.70 -12.85
N SER A 279 9.23 10.02 -13.83
CA SER A 279 9.06 10.37 -15.25
C SER A 279 7.67 10.03 -15.81
N SER A 280 6.95 9.11 -15.20
CA SER A 280 5.57 8.74 -15.61
C SER A 280 4.58 9.86 -15.36
N GLN A 281 4.79 10.70 -14.34
CA GLN A 281 3.92 11.83 -14.03
C GLN A 281 3.87 12.92 -15.12
N ARG A 282 4.76 12.89 -16.11
CA ARG A 282 4.79 13.88 -17.21
C ARG A 282 3.60 13.79 -18.15
N PHE A 283 2.97 12.62 -18.21
CA PHE A 283 1.88 12.31 -19.13
C PHE A 283 0.53 12.28 -18.41
N SER A 284 0.52 12.69 -17.14
CA SER A 284 -0.66 12.63 -16.30
C SER A 284 -1.57 13.84 -16.48
N LYS A 285 -2.80 13.70 -16.11
CA LYS A 285 -3.84 14.71 -15.84
C LYS A 285 -4.82 14.96 -16.97
N GLY A 286 -5.84 14.16 -17.04
CA GLY A 286 -7.03 14.43 -17.81
C GLY A 286 -7.32 13.37 -18.87
N LYS A 287 -8.33 13.64 -19.67
CA LYS A 287 -8.79 12.73 -20.72
C LYS A 287 -7.64 12.35 -21.65
N GLY A 288 -7.46 11.06 -21.88
CA GLY A 288 -6.43 10.51 -22.76
C GLY A 288 -5.06 10.31 -22.09
N SER A 289 -4.94 10.63 -20.80
CA SER A 289 -3.69 10.45 -20.03
C SER A 289 -3.37 8.99 -19.76
N GLY A 290 -2.17 8.76 -19.25
CA GLY A 290 -1.67 7.47 -18.85
C GLY A 290 -1.08 6.63 -19.98
N LEU A 291 -0.44 5.54 -19.59
CA LEU A 291 0.14 4.55 -20.50
C LEU A 291 -0.87 3.44 -20.76
N THR A 292 -1.04 3.06 -22.02
CA THR A 292 -1.84 1.87 -22.35
C THR A 292 -1.22 0.64 -21.71
N ALA A 293 -1.93 0.10 -20.72
CA ALA A 293 -1.55 -1.11 -20.00
C ALA A 293 -2.12 -2.35 -20.68
N LEU A 294 -3.41 -2.29 -21.09
CA LEU A 294 -4.12 -3.44 -21.62
C LEU A 294 -5.08 -3.02 -22.73
N SER A 295 -5.16 -3.84 -23.79
CA SER A 295 -6.22 -3.79 -24.79
C SER A 295 -6.84 -5.17 -24.94
N PHE A 296 -8.17 -5.24 -24.98
CA PHE A 296 -8.90 -6.50 -25.10
C PHE A 296 -10.23 -6.30 -25.82
N THR A 297 -10.80 -7.38 -26.33
CA THR A 297 -12.07 -7.36 -27.07
C THR A 297 -13.13 -8.19 -26.35
N VAL A 298 -14.30 -7.61 -26.13
CA VAL A 298 -15.50 -8.34 -25.68
C VAL A 298 -16.27 -8.79 -26.91
N ALA A 299 -16.47 -10.10 -27.05
CA ALA A 299 -17.24 -10.68 -28.15
C ALA A 299 -18.72 -10.32 -28.05
N PRO A 300 -19.47 -10.19 -29.17
CA PRO A 300 -20.91 -10.14 -29.14
C PRO A 300 -21.49 -11.41 -28.48
N PRO A 301 -22.65 -11.31 -27.79
CA PRO A 301 -23.30 -12.42 -27.11
C PRO A 301 -23.80 -13.49 -28.07
#